data_05c96ac05055f7f212f3532c4f0081c5
#
_entry.id   05c96ac05055f7f212f3532c4f0081c5
#
_cell.length_a   1.000
_cell.length_b   1.000
_cell.length_c   1.000
_cell.angle_alpha   90.00
_cell.angle_beta   90.00
_cell.angle_gamma   90.00
#
_symmetry.space_group_name_H-M   'P 1'
#
loop_
_entity.id
_entity.type
_entity.pdbx_description
1 polymer ?
#
loop_
_entity_poly.entity_id
_entity_poly.type
_entity_poly.pdbx_seq_one_letter_code
_entity_poly.pdbx_strand_id
1 'polypeptide(L)'
;MLSYGNYVGGKDVESGNWVHVLSPRVVLDDSFSALRLKRELDRGTLAVEDTEPGLVVGRVALADDRSVADSLSAAAEAAAQWRTFPRSVRFDDTLPRIHDRLVESRELIIELLTFEGHPLELAKWEYSGCLQNTSKLSADFLRGELWNEFVTEQGQRRIVRRQPDGVVCVNPPANAPMASVLLAALSLAAGNAMVVRAPRTAPLGVMCVMRELIAEILDEIGAPAGTLNVLCGNPAPLLKAWLDSPHVDDIMYFGSVEPGLKFEQKCVAAGKKPILELAGNDIVTVWSDANLDYAATAITESFYGSGQLCMVPNVVVAHPAIADDLIARVAAKAEALRPGYPDDDATILAPVLRHDGFNAFVADAVAKGATVVTGGGGMHLDGTPDDTGFFLQPTVVRVDGLAKAREIDAVREETFFPLVPIVVAENADDDELLDAMIAFVNSNRYGLRNSLWAGNDQTVDRFVTAVVNAGLLKVNESHIAFSAPLPSHGGTGVTGGVFGEANYPILRTTHLQGVAISHHPQPPRHR
;
A
#
# COMPACT_ATOMS: atom_id res chain seq x y z
N MET A 1 -24.60 1.75 13.82
CA MET A 1 -23.83 2.79 13.10
C MET A 1 -22.58 3.14 13.91
N LEU A 2 -21.41 3.12 13.30
CA LEU A 2 -20.14 3.50 13.91
C LEU A 2 -20.01 5.02 13.98
N SER A 3 -19.38 5.56 15.04
CA SER A 3 -19.17 7.01 15.17
C SER A 3 -17.85 7.28 15.86
N TYR A 4 -16.92 7.97 15.18
CA TYR A 4 -15.59 8.27 15.70
C TYR A 4 -15.33 9.77 15.73
N GLY A 5 -14.85 10.29 16.88
CA GLY A 5 -14.14 11.57 16.94
C GLY A 5 -12.75 11.47 16.31
N ASN A 6 -12.05 12.58 16.16
CA ASN A 6 -10.60 12.56 15.99
C ASN A 6 -9.95 12.11 17.32
N TYR A 7 -8.85 11.36 17.26
CA TYR A 7 -8.11 10.94 18.45
C TYR A 7 -6.87 11.79 18.62
N VAL A 8 -6.85 12.63 19.66
CA VAL A 8 -5.80 13.64 19.86
C VAL A 8 -5.35 13.64 21.33
N GLY A 9 -4.08 13.42 21.58
CA GLY A 9 -3.51 13.47 22.92
C GLY A 9 -4.17 12.49 23.90
N GLY A 10 -4.58 11.31 23.43
CA GLY A 10 -5.24 10.30 24.23
C GLY A 10 -6.75 10.52 24.43
N LYS A 11 -7.38 11.41 23.66
CA LYS A 11 -8.81 11.76 23.82
C LYS A 11 -9.53 11.83 22.48
N ASP A 12 -10.81 11.49 22.49
CA ASP A 12 -11.70 11.73 21.35
C ASP A 12 -12.10 13.20 21.31
N VAL A 13 -11.97 13.82 20.12
CA VAL A 13 -12.23 15.25 19.87
C VAL A 13 -13.15 15.39 18.67
N GLU A 14 -14.21 16.18 18.83
CA GLU A 14 -15.18 16.46 17.76
C GLU A 14 -15.17 17.95 17.41
N SER A 15 -15.14 18.25 16.10
CA SER A 15 -15.20 19.62 15.58
C SER A 15 -16.62 20.09 15.24
N GLY A 16 -17.61 19.19 15.36
CA GLY A 16 -18.99 19.45 14.94
C GLY A 16 -19.28 19.20 13.45
N ASN A 17 -18.23 19.00 12.62
CA ASN A 17 -18.38 18.63 11.22
C ASN A 17 -18.08 17.14 11.04
N TRP A 18 -18.89 16.47 10.23
CA TRP A 18 -18.82 15.03 10.05
C TRP A 18 -18.69 14.64 8.58
N VAL A 19 -18.01 13.54 8.32
CA VAL A 19 -18.11 12.79 7.07
C VAL A 19 -18.88 11.50 7.33
N HIS A 20 -19.89 11.22 6.51
CA HIS A 20 -20.72 10.03 6.62
C HIS A 20 -20.29 8.99 5.59
N VAL A 21 -20.30 7.74 6.00
CA VAL A 21 -20.03 6.58 5.15
C VAL A 21 -21.36 5.88 4.89
N LEU A 22 -21.73 5.81 3.62
CA LEU A 22 -22.96 5.13 3.18
C LEU A 22 -22.65 3.65 2.90
N SER A 23 -23.68 2.81 3.02
CA SER A 23 -23.60 1.42 2.57
C SER A 23 -23.21 1.36 1.09
N PRO A 24 -22.22 0.54 0.71
CA PRO A 24 -21.82 0.37 -0.69
C PRO A 24 -22.96 -0.11 -1.58
N ARG A 25 -23.89 -0.92 -1.05
CA ARG A 25 -25.07 -1.38 -1.79
C ARG A 25 -25.93 -0.19 -2.24
N VAL A 26 -26.19 0.74 -1.35
CA VAL A 26 -26.97 1.97 -1.66
C VAL A 26 -26.27 2.81 -2.74
N VAL A 27 -24.95 2.89 -2.69
CA VAL A 27 -24.16 3.64 -3.69
C VAL A 27 -24.20 2.96 -5.06
N LEU A 28 -24.16 1.63 -5.09
CA LEU A 28 -24.19 0.85 -6.34
C LEU A 28 -25.58 0.77 -6.96
N ASP A 29 -26.64 0.73 -6.11
CA ASP A 29 -28.03 0.66 -6.58
C ASP A 29 -28.51 2.00 -7.18
N ASP A 30 -28.22 3.12 -6.51
CA ASP A 30 -28.54 4.47 -6.99
C ASP A 30 -27.50 5.49 -6.51
N SER A 31 -26.45 5.63 -7.29
CA SER A 31 -25.33 6.53 -6.97
C SER A 31 -25.74 8.01 -6.90
N PHE A 32 -26.75 8.42 -7.68
CA PHE A 32 -27.20 9.81 -7.68
C PHE A 32 -27.90 10.17 -6.37
N SER A 33 -28.85 9.34 -5.95
CA SER A 33 -29.54 9.51 -4.67
C SER A 33 -28.59 9.36 -3.49
N ALA A 34 -27.66 8.39 -3.55
CA ALA A 34 -26.62 8.20 -2.53
C ALA A 34 -25.72 9.43 -2.37
N LEU A 35 -25.23 10.00 -3.47
CA LEU A 35 -24.40 11.22 -3.43
C LEU A 35 -25.16 12.44 -2.91
N ARG A 36 -26.45 12.55 -3.23
CA ARG A 36 -27.32 13.59 -2.69
C ARG A 36 -27.49 13.42 -1.18
N LEU A 37 -27.86 12.22 -0.74
CA LEU A 37 -28.00 11.87 0.67
C LEU A 37 -26.72 12.18 1.46
N LYS A 38 -25.57 11.72 0.96
CA LYS A 38 -24.27 12.01 1.58
C LYS A 38 -24.01 13.50 1.74
N ARG A 39 -24.32 14.31 0.73
CA ARG A 39 -24.13 15.77 0.79
C ARG A 39 -25.03 16.43 1.82
N GLU A 40 -26.27 15.99 1.96
CA GLU A 40 -27.23 16.52 2.93
C GLU A 40 -26.78 16.19 4.35
N LEU A 41 -26.32 14.95 4.59
CA LEU A 41 -25.75 14.50 5.86
C LEU A 41 -24.45 15.26 6.22
N ASP A 42 -23.48 15.32 5.28
CA ASP A 42 -22.20 15.99 5.51
C ASP A 42 -22.33 17.50 5.76
N ARG A 43 -23.43 18.11 5.28
CA ARG A 43 -23.76 19.53 5.54
C ARG A 43 -24.60 19.74 6.81
N GLY A 44 -25.05 18.66 7.45
CA GLY A 44 -25.95 18.74 8.61
C GLY A 44 -27.35 19.27 8.28
N THR A 45 -27.77 19.22 7.00
CA THR A 45 -29.14 19.59 6.58
C THR A 45 -30.13 18.44 6.71
N LEU A 46 -29.62 17.22 6.92
CA LEU A 46 -30.35 16.02 7.25
C LEU A 46 -29.66 15.33 8.43
N ALA A 47 -30.44 14.87 9.41
CA ALA A 47 -29.90 14.06 10.51
C ALA A 47 -29.88 12.57 10.13
N VAL A 48 -28.96 11.81 10.70
CA VAL A 48 -28.88 10.36 10.42
C VAL A 48 -30.13 9.63 10.90
N GLU A 49 -30.71 10.10 12.00
CA GLU A 49 -31.94 9.56 12.62
C GLU A 49 -33.17 9.70 11.70
N ASP A 50 -33.12 10.63 10.73
CA ASP A 50 -34.18 10.86 9.73
C ASP A 50 -33.98 10.00 8.47
N THR A 51 -32.93 9.17 8.41
CA THR A 51 -32.67 8.26 7.29
C THR A 51 -33.21 6.86 7.55
N GLU A 52 -33.40 6.08 6.48
CA GLU A 52 -33.75 4.66 6.63
C GLU A 52 -32.60 3.90 7.31
N PRO A 53 -32.90 2.96 8.23
CA PRO A 53 -31.89 2.15 8.89
C PRO A 53 -31.01 1.37 7.87
N GLY A 54 -29.69 1.38 8.07
CA GLY A 54 -28.73 0.67 7.22
C GLY A 54 -28.21 1.46 6.02
N LEU A 55 -28.74 2.63 5.71
CA LEU A 55 -28.18 3.48 4.65
C LEU A 55 -26.81 4.07 5.04
N VAL A 56 -26.66 4.45 6.31
CA VAL A 56 -25.43 5.00 6.87
C VAL A 56 -24.76 3.94 7.75
N VAL A 57 -23.55 3.51 7.38
CA VAL A 57 -22.79 2.53 8.14
C VAL A 57 -21.96 3.18 9.25
N GLY A 58 -21.51 4.41 9.05
CA GLY A 58 -20.76 5.14 10.06
C GLY A 58 -20.53 6.60 9.72
N ARG A 59 -19.92 7.32 10.67
CA ARG A 59 -19.46 8.69 10.50
C ARG A 59 -18.16 8.94 11.26
N VAL A 60 -17.38 9.90 10.79
CA VAL A 60 -16.15 10.34 11.45
C VAL A 60 -16.10 11.86 11.51
N ALA A 61 -15.70 12.42 12.66
CA ALA A 61 -15.54 13.87 12.81
C ALA A 61 -14.38 14.37 11.93
N LEU A 62 -14.60 15.46 11.19
CA LEU A 62 -13.55 16.11 10.42
C LEU A 62 -12.62 16.91 11.34
N ALA A 63 -11.32 16.83 11.11
CA ALA A 63 -10.35 17.63 11.83
C ALA A 63 -10.45 19.11 11.44
N ASP A 64 -10.36 19.99 12.42
CA ASP A 64 -10.19 21.42 12.26
C ASP A 64 -8.71 21.83 12.51
N ASP A 65 -8.38 23.08 12.25
CA ASP A 65 -7.01 23.59 12.42
C ASP A 65 -6.51 23.42 13.86
N ARG A 66 -7.40 23.48 14.84
CA ARG A 66 -7.06 23.29 16.25
C ARG A 66 -6.69 21.85 16.54
N SER A 67 -7.53 20.89 16.14
CA SER A 67 -7.25 19.46 16.31
C SER A 67 -5.93 19.05 15.64
N VAL A 68 -5.64 19.64 14.47
CA VAL A 68 -4.37 19.42 13.77
C VAL A 68 -3.19 19.95 14.58
N ALA A 69 -3.25 21.19 15.08
CA ALA A 69 -2.18 21.79 15.87
C ALA A 69 -1.97 21.03 17.19
N ASP A 70 -3.06 20.71 17.90
CA ASP A 70 -3.02 20.00 19.16
C ASP A 70 -2.44 18.57 18.98
N SER A 71 -2.75 17.88 17.88
CA SER A 71 -2.21 16.55 17.59
C SER A 71 -0.69 16.56 17.37
N LEU A 72 -0.17 17.58 16.68
CA LEU A 72 1.26 17.72 16.42
C LEU A 72 2.03 18.07 17.71
N SER A 73 1.47 18.93 18.55
CA SER A 73 2.06 19.26 19.85
C SER A 73 2.07 18.03 20.78
N ALA A 74 0.95 17.33 20.89
CA ALA A 74 0.84 16.13 21.70
C ALA A 74 1.81 15.02 21.21
N ALA A 75 1.96 14.85 19.90
CA ALA A 75 2.90 13.89 19.34
C ALA A 75 4.36 14.24 19.67
N ALA A 76 4.74 15.51 19.61
CA ALA A 76 6.10 15.95 19.94
C ALA A 76 6.44 15.72 21.42
N GLU A 77 5.51 16.04 22.32
CA GLU A 77 5.66 15.81 23.76
C GLU A 77 5.76 14.31 24.06
N ALA A 78 4.89 13.50 23.44
CA ALA A 78 4.89 12.05 23.61
C ALA A 78 6.15 11.40 23.03
N ALA A 79 6.63 11.80 21.85
CA ALA A 79 7.84 11.27 21.23
C ALA A 79 9.07 11.46 22.13
N ALA A 80 9.20 12.63 22.78
CA ALA A 80 10.28 12.91 23.70
C ALA A 80 10.33 11.97 24.90
N GLN A 81 9.18 11.50 25.37
CA GLN A 81 9.06 10.55 26.47
C GLN A 81 9.13 9.10 25.97
N TRP A 82 8.38 8.74 24.93
CA TRP A 82 8.25 7.38 24.41
C TRP A 82 9.57 6.77 23.98
N ARG A 83 10.45 7.53 23.33
CA ARG A 83 11.78 7.07 22.94
C ARG A 83 12.67 6.65 24.13
N THR A 84 12.36 7.09 25.35
CA THR A 84 13.12 6.72 26.57
C THR A 84 12.64 5.42 27.21
N PHE A 85 11.48 4.91 26.82
CA PHE A 85 10.99 3.62 27.30
C PHE A 85 11.91 2.48 26.88
N PRO A 86 12.03 1.41 27.68
CA PRO A 86 12.82 0.24 27.31
C PRO A 86 12.36 -0.34 25.95
N ARG A 87 13.31 -0.81 25.13
CA ARG A 87 12.98 -1.48 23.87
C ARG A 87 12.08 -2.69 24.10
N SER A 88 12.25 -3.42 25.21
CA SER A 88 11.40 -4.54 25.57
C SER A 88 9.91 -4.15 25.64
N VAL A 89 9.59 -2.96 26.15
CA VAL A 89 8.21 -2.45 26.16
C VAL A 89 7.78 -2.01 24.76
N ARG A 90 8.57 -1.12 24.14
CA ARG A 90 8.19 -0.52 22.86
C ARG A 90 8.11 -1.52 21.71
N PHE A 91 9.00 -2.52 21.68
CA PHE A 91 9.11 -3.46 20.58
C PHE A 91 8.65 -4.87 20.97
N ASP A 92 9.30 -5.45 22.01
CA ASP A 92 9.13 -6.88 22.32
C ASP A 92 7.75 -7.19 22.94
N ASP A 93 7.11 -6.20 23.57
CA ASP A 93 5.74 -6.32 24.15
C ASP A 93 4.67 -5.80 23.16
N THR A 94 4.93 -4.71 22.45
CA THR A 94 3.92 -4.06 21.59
C THR A 94 3.60 -4.86 20.32
N LEU A 95 4.60 -5.35 19.58
CA LEU A 95 4.34 -6.03 18.30
C LEU A 95 3.55 -7.34 18.45
N PRO A 96 3.84 -8.24 19.41
CA PRO A 96 3.00 -9.42 19.62
C PRO A 96 1.56 -9.06 19.98
N ARG A 97 1.34 -8.03 20.83
CA ARG A 97 -0.02 -7.58 21.17
C ARG A 97 -0.79 -7.07 19.95
N ILE A 98 -0.12 -6.32 19.06
CA ILE A 98 -0.74 -5.88 17.80
C ILE A 98 -1.15 -7.09 16.97
N HIS A 99 -0.26 -8.08 16.83
CA HIS A 99 -0.56 -9.31 16.08
C HIS A 99 -1.76 -10.06 16.66
N ASP A 100 -1.74 -10.32 17.96
CA ASP A 100 -2.80 -11.07 18.65
C ASP A 100 -4.15 -10.34 18.53
N ARG A 101 -4.16 -9.01 18.73
CA ARG A 101 -5.38 -8.20 18.62
C ARG A 101 -5.91 -8.18 17.16
N LEU A 102 -5.04 -8.18 16.15
CA LEU A 102 -5.45 -8.34 14.75
C LEU A 102 -6.08 -9.71 14.49
N VAL A 103 -5.52 -10.79 15.06
CA VAL A 103 -6.10 -12.14 14.94
C VAL A 103 -7.49 -12.19 15.56
N GLU A 104 -7.66 -11.65 16.76
CA GLU A 104 -8.94 -11.59 17.48
C GLU A 104 -10.00 -10.76 16.73
N SER A 105 -9.58 -9.70 16.04
CA SER A 105 -10.48 -8.74 15.37
C SER A 105 -10.71 -9.04 13.88
N ARG A 106 -10.33 -10.21 13.39
CA ARG A 106 -10.35 -10.57 11.97
C ARG A 106 -11.69 -10.27 11.27
N GLU A 107 -12.79 -10.78 11.84
CA GLU A 107 -14.11 -10.63 11.23
C GLU A 107 -14.56 -9.17 11.21
N LEU A 108 -14.35 -8.43 12.29
CA LEU A 108 -14.66 -7.01 12.37
C LEU A 108 -13.89 -6.21 11.31
N ILE A 109 -12.59 -6.48 11.15
CA ILE A 109 -11.75 -5.75 10.20
C ILE A 109 -12.21 -5.99 8.75
N ILE A 110 -12.49 -7.25 8.39
CA ILE A 110 -12.96 -7.59 7.05
C ILE A 110 -14.32 -6.96 6.78
N GLU A 111 -15.25 -7.02 7.75
CA GLU A 111 -16.57 -6.39 7.65
C GLU A 111 -16.46 -4.87 7.44
N LEU A 112 -15.59 -4.20 8.19
CA LEU A 112 -15.37 -2.74 8.05
C LEU A 112 -14.84 -2.36 6.68
N LEU A 113 -13.90 -3.12 6.14
CA LEU A 113 -13.36 -2.87 4.80
C LEU A 113 -14.43 -3.06 3.73
N THR A 114 -15.29 -4.07 3.86
CA THR A 114 -16.41 -4.26 2.93
C THR A 114 -17.46 -3.16 3.06
N PHE A 115 -17.72 -2.65 4.26
CA PHE A 115 -18.59 -1.49 4.48
C PHE A 115 -18.05 -0.19 3.86
N GLU A 116 -16.75 -0.11 3.64
CA GLU A 116 -16.11 1.00 2.93
C GLU A 116 -15.98 0.77 1.43
N GLY A 117 -16.50 -0.35 0.93
CA GLY A 117 -16.57 -0.66 -0.50
C GLY A 117 -15.42 -1.51 -1.04
N HIS A 118 -14.54 -2.05 -0.17
CA HIS A 118 -13.55 -3.01 -0.60
C HIS A 118 -14.23 -4.36 -0.92
N PRO A 119 -14.01 -4.92 -2.11
CA PRO A 119 -14.44 -6.29 -2.40
C PRO A 119 -13.93 -7.28 -1.35
N LEU A 120 -14.72 -8.28 -1.00
CA LEU A 120 -14.44 -9.21 0.10
C LEU A 120 -13.06 -9.87 -0.02
N GLU A 121 -12.68 -10.32 -1.21
CA GLU A 121 -11.36 -10.93 -1.42
C GLU A 121 -10.22 -9.92 -1.29
N LEU A 122 -10.44 -8.66 -1.66
CA LEU A 122 -9.49 -7.57 -1.43
C LEU A 122 -9.35 -7.25 0.07
N ALA A 123 -10.47 -7.22 0.81
CA ALA A 123 -10.45 -7.03 2.26
C ALA A 123 -9.69 -8.15 2.99
N LYS A 124 -9.89 -9.40 2.58
CA LYS A 124 -9.13 -10.56 3.11
C LYS A 124 -7.64 -10.46 2.78
N TRP A 125 -7.30 -10.03 1.57
CA TRP A 125 -5.92 -9.83 1.14
C TRP A 125 -5.24 -8.72 1.95
N GLU A 126 -5.88 -7.56 2.12
CA GLU A 126 -5.38 -6.44 2.92
C GLU A 126 -5.13 -6.86 4.38
N TYR A 127 -6.09 -7.57 4.98
CA TYR A 127 -5.94 -8.14 6.31
C TYR A 127 -4.75 -9.12 6.41
N SER A 128 -4.56 -9.99 5.42
CA SER A 128 -3.46 -10.94 5.41
C SER A 128 -2.09 -10.25 5.43
N GLY A 129 -1.96 -9.12 4.73
CA GLY A 129 -0.76 -8.29 4.74
C GLY A 129 -0.42 -7.75 6.13
N CYS A 130 -1.44 -7.32 6.87
CA CYS A 130 -1.27 -6.85 8.24
C CYS A 130 -0.74 -7.95 9.16
N LEU A 131 -1.27 -9.18 9.04
CA LEU A 131 -0.79 -10.33 9.81
C LEU A 131 0.65 -10.71 9.47
N GLN A 132 1.02 -10.72 8.18
CA GLN A 132 2.39 -11.05 7.78
C GLN A 132 3.40 -10.03 8.32
N ASN A 133 3.09 -8.73 8.22
CA ASN A 133 3.97 -7.67 8.70
C ASN A 133 4.15 -7.65 10.23
N THR A 134 3.17 -8.11 10.99
CA THR A 134 3.22 -8.20 12.46
C THR A 134 3.60 -9.58 12.98
N SER A 135 3.83 -10.56 12.10
CA SER A 135 4.16 -11.93 12.46
C SER A 135 5.44 -12.04 13.28
N LYS A 136 5.57 -13.14 14.04
CA LYS A 136 6.80 -13.41 14.80
C LYS A 136 8.05 -13.40 13.91
N LEU A 137 7.96 -13.93 12.68
CA LEU A 137 9.09 -13.96 11.75
C LEU A 137 9.52 -12.54 11.35
N SER A 138 8.56 -11.67 11.05
CA SER A 138 8.84 -10.25 10.76
C SER A 138 9.41 -9.52 11.98
N ALA A 139 8.85 -9.75 13.17
CA ALA A 139 9.35 -9.15 14.40
C ALA A 139 10.79 -9.59 14.74
N ASP A 140 11.11 -10.87 14.58
CA ASP A 140 12.46 -11.39 14.85
C ASP A 140 13.49 -10.81 13.87
N PHE A 141 13.15 -10.71 12.58
CA PHE A 141 13.99 -10.06 11.58
C PHE A 141 14.22 -8.58 11.92
N LEU A 142 13.15 -7.81 12.15
CA LEU A 142 13.25 -6.38 12.45
C LEU A 142 14.00 -6.08 13.75
N ARG A 143 13.93 -6.98 14.75
CA ARG A 143 14.73 -6.86 15.98
C ARG A 143 16.22 -6.87 15.67
N GLY A 144 16.66 -7.75 14.75
CA GLY A 144 18.03 -7.83 14.29
C GLY A 144 18.49 -6.58 13.55
N GLU A 145 17.58 -5.98 12.73
CA GLU A 145 17.90 -4.76 12.00
C GLU A 145 17.96 -3.50 12.90
N LEU A 146 17.20 -3.49 14.00
CA LEU A 146 17.15 -2.35 14.91
C LEU A 146 18.31 -2.29 15.90
N TRP A 147 18.94 -3.45 16.24
CA TRP A 147 19.94 -3.50 17.29
C TRP A 147 20.94 -4.64 17.10
N ASN A 148 22.21 -4.28 16.98
CA ASN A 148 23.31 -5.23 16.94
C ASN A 148 24.39 -4.84 17.97
N GLU A 149 24.84 -5.80 18.77
CA GLU A 149 25.87 -5.59 19.78
C GLU A 149 27.03 -6.57 19.56
N PHE A 150 28.24 -6.03 19.62
CA PHE A 150 29.49 -6.75 19.45
C PHE A 150 30.41 -6.49 20.64
N VAL A 151 31.16 -7.51 21.06
CA VAL A 151 32.22 -7.35 22.05
C VAL A 151 33.54 -7.56 21.32
N THR A 152 34.44 -6.58 21.42
CA THR A 152 35.79 -6.69 20.83
C THR A 152 36.67 -7.68 21.61
N GLU A 153 37.79 -8.12 21.03
CA GLU A 153 38.78 -8.97 21.69
C GLU A 153 39.31 -8.35 23.01
N GLN A 154 39.31 -7.01 23.10
CA GLN A 154 39.71 -6.28 24.31
C GLN A 154 38.53 -6.06 25.29
N GLY A 155 37.41 -6.75 25.12
CA GLY A 155 36.22 -6.64 25.98
C GLY A 155 35.46 -5.32 25.90
N GLN A 156 35.67 -4.53 24.83
CA GLN A 156 34.95 -3.29 24.63
C GLN A 156 33.62 -3.60 23.93
N ARG A 157 32.53 -2.95 24.37
CA ARG A 157 31.22 -3.08 23.73
C ARG A 157 31.09 -2.09 22.57
N ARG A 158 30.56 -2.59 21.46
CA ARG A 158 30.19 -1.82 20.27
C ARG A 158 28.74 -2.10 19.94
N ILE A 159 27.92 -1.06 19.85
CA ILE A 159 26.50 -1.18 19.54
C ILE A 159 26.23 -0.40 18.27
N VAL A 160 25.61 -1.04 17.31
CA VAL A 160 25.00 -0.40 16.14
C VAL A 160 23.49 -0.51 16.32
N ARG A 161 22.82 0.63 16.45
CA ARG A 161 21.38 0.65 16.70
C ARG A 161 20.68 1.71 15.88
N ARG A 162 19.38 1.53 15.67
CA ARG A 162 18.52 2.57 15.12
C ARG A 162 17.80 3.32 16.24
N GLN A 163 17.76 4.63 16.11
CA GLN A 163 17.07 5.53 17.02
C GLN A 163 15.87 6.15 16.30
N PRO A 164 14.71 6.34 16.97
CA PRO A 164 13.55 6.98 16.37
C PRO A 164 13.86 8.42 15.96
N ASP A 165 13.31 8.85 14.84
CA ASP A 165 13.48 10.22 14.35
C ASP A 165 12.64 11.21 15.17
N GLY A 166 11.42 10.81 15.57
CA GLY A 166 10.56 11.63 16.43
C GLY A 166 9.08 11.52 16.08
N VAL A 167 8.51 12.49 15.40
CA VAL A 167 7.11 12.50 14.98
C VAL A 167 6.97 12.11 13.53
N VAL A 168 6.21 11.05 13.27
CA VAL A 168 5.91 10.51 11.95
C VAL A 168 4.47 10.83 11.57
N CYS A 169 4.29 11.58 10.50
CA CYS A 169 2.97 11.84 9.92
C CYS A 169 2.69 10.88 8.77
N VAL A 170 1.49 10.29 8.73
CA VAL A 170 1.13 9.26 7.74
C VAL A 170 -0.08 9.69 6.92
N ASN A 171 0.12 9.81 5.61
CA ASN A 171 -0.93 10.09 4.63
C ASN A 171 -1.22 8.83 3.81
N PRO A 172 -2.08 7.91 4.28
CA PRO A 172 -2.37 6.66 3.58
C PRO A 172 -3.20 6.92 2.31
N PRO A 173 -3.20 5.96 1.38
CA PRO A 173 -4.06 6.02 0.19
C PRO A 173 -5.51 5.67 0.57
N ALA A 174 -6.44 5.83 -0.39
CA ALA A 174 -7.84 5.44 -0.18
C ALA A 174 -8.15 3.99 -0.59
N ASN A 175 -7.28 3.37 -1.38
CA ASN A 175 -7.47 2.03 -1.95
C ASN A 175 -6.98 0.87 -1.05
N ALA A 176 -6.08 1.13 -0.10
CA ALA A 176 -5.63 0.19 0.93
C ALA A 176 -5.25 0.96 2.21
N PRO A 177 -6.18 1.70 2.83
CA PRO A 177 -5.86 2.64 3.90
C PRO A 177 -5.45 1.95 5.19
N MET A 178 -6.10 0.85 5.55
CA MET A 178 -5.86 0.14 6.80
C MET A 178 -4.48 -0.55 6.81
N ALA A 179 -4.15 -1.32 5.78
CA ALA A 179 -2.85 -1.97 5.69
C ALA A 179 -1.71 -0.96 5.69
N SER A 180 -1.88 0.18 5.00
CA SER A 180 -0.88 1.24 4.95
C SER A 180 -0.63 1.88 6.32
N VAL A 181 -1.67 2.15 7.11
CA VAL A 181 -1.49 2.73 8.45
C VAL A 181 -0.96 1.72 9.46
N LEU A 182 -1.34 0.44 9.35
CA LEU A 182 -0.80 -0.62 10.21
C LEU A 182 0.68 -0.90 9.92
N LEU A 183 1.07 -0.89 8.65
CA LEU A 183 2.47 -0.97 8.28
C LEU A 183 3.27 0.21 8.86
N ALA A 184 2.73 1.42 8.76
CA ALA A 184 3.35 2.62 9.34
C ALA A 184 3.36 2.57 10.89
N ALA A 185 2.35 1.95 11.54
CA ALA A 185 2.26 1.82 12.99
C ALA A 185 3.43 1.03 13.60
N LEU A 186 4.14 0.21 12.81
CA LEU A 186 5.37 -0.43 13.26
C LEU A 186 6.44 0.60 13.69
N SER A 187 6.36 1.84 13.21
CA SER A 187 7.25 2.93 13.63
C SER A 187 7.07 3.33 15.11
N LEU A 188 5.89 3.07 15.70
CA LEU A 188 5.65 3.24 17.14
C LEU A 188 6.57 2.34 17.96
N ALA A 189 6.78 1.10 17.51
CA ALA A 189 7.66 0.15 18.18
C ALA A 189 9.15 0.57 18.15
N ALA A 190 9.56 1.39 17.18
CA ALA A 190 10.89 2.00 17.18
C ALA A 190 11.03 3.12 18.23
N GLY A 191 9.93 3.72 18.68
CA GLY A 191 9.89 4.80 19.66
C GLY A 191 9.47 6.15 19.10
N ASN A 192 8.90 6.19 17.90
CA ASN A 192 8.30 7.37 17.32
C ASN A 192 6.90 7.62 17.90
N ALA A 193 6.42 8.86 17.83
CA ALA A 193 5.00 9.16 17.91
C ALA A 193 4.42 9.37 16.51
N MET A 194 3.12 9.16 16.36
CA MET A 194 2.46 9.20 15.06
C MET A 194 1.26 10.15 15.02
N VAL A 195 1.09 10.79 13.86
CA VAL A 195 -0.15 11.48 13.46
C VAL A 195 -0.63 10.87 12.15
N VAL A 196 -1.75 10.19 12.19
CA VAL A 196 -2.33 9.46 11.05
C VAL A 196 -3.51 10.21 10.48
N ARG A 197 -3.58 10.34 9.16
CA ARG A 197 -4.76 10.83 8.46
C ARG A 197 -5.66 9.67 8.06
N ALA A 198 -6.90 9.62 8.56
CA ALA A 198 -7.94 8.76 8.01
C ALA A 198 -8.48 9.40 6.71
N PRO A 199 -8.51 8.65 5.57
CA PRO A 199 -9.08 9.17 4.32
C PRO A 199 -10.59 9.41 4.45
N ARG A 200 -11.10 10.53 3.91
CA ARG A 200 -12.55 10.83 3.96
C ARG A 200 -13.43 9.83 3.19
N THR A 201 -12.86 9.11 2.26
CA THR A 201 -13.57 8.11 1.44
C THR A 201 -13.63 6.73 2.09
N ALA A 202 -12.68 6.41 2.97
CA ALA A 202 -12.59 5.15 3.69
C ALA A 202 -11.97 5.40 5.08
N PRO A 203 -12.70 6.08 6.00
CA PRO A 203 -12.14 6.44 7.29
C PRO A 203 -12.37 5.41 8.40
N LEU A 204 -13.40 4.54 8.29
CA LEU A 204 -13.85 3.70 9.40
C LEU A 204 -12.84 2.61 9.77
N GLY A 205 -12.28 1.92 8.78
CA GLY A 205 -11.28 0.89 9.00
C GLY A 205 -10.01 1.46 9.67
N VAL A 206 -9.56 2.63 9.24
CA VAL A 206 -8.42 3.34 9.86
C VAL A 206 -8.74 3.76 11.28
N MET A 207 -9.92 4.37 11.51
CA MET A 207 -10.32 4.82 12.86
C MET A 207 -10.45 3.64 13.81
N CYS A 208 -11.13 2.57 13.41
CA CYS A 208 -11.29 1.38 14.25
C CYS A 208 -9.92 0.79 14.63
N VAL A 209 -9.09 0.47 13.65
CA VAL A 209 -7.80 -0.18 13.91
C VAL A 209 -6.87 0.70 14.74
N MET A 210 -6.76 1.98 14.40
CA MET A 210 -5.84 2.86 15.12
C MET A 210 -6.38 3.27 16.49
N ARG A 211 -7.70 3.52 16.62
CA ARG A 211 -8.30 4.00 17.87
C ARG A 211 -8.67 2.87 18.83
N GLU A 212 -9.27 1.77 18.32
CA GLU A 212 -9.79 0.70 19.18
C GLU A 212 -8.77 -0.42 19.42
N LEU A 213 -7.78 -0.60 18.49
CA LEU A 213 -6.78 -1.64 18.67
C LEU A 213 -5.43 -1.05 19.10
N ILE A 214 -4.84 -0.18 18.28
CA ILE A 214 -3.48 0.30 18.55
C ILE A 214 -3.43 1.24 19.76
N ALA A 215 -4.38 2.20 19.88
CA ALA A 215 -4.38 3.12 21.02
C ALA A 215 -4.62 2.39 22.34
N GLU A 216 -5.51 1.39 22.38
CA GLU A 216 -5.74 0.58 23.58
C GLU A 216 -4.47 -0.20 24.00
N ILE A 217 -3.76 -0.81 23.04
CA ILE A 217 -2.48 -1.47 23.33
C ILE A 217 -1.46 -0.49 23.92
N LEU A 218 -1.38 0.73 23.35
CA LEU A 218 -0.47 1.77 23.86
C LEU A 218 -0.84 2.19 25.29
N ASP A 219 -2.13 2.32 25.58
CA ASP A 219 -2.62 2.63 26.94
C ASP A 219 -2.32 1.51 27.93
N GLU A 220 -2.52 0.24 27.55
CA GLU A 220 -2.22 -0.94 28.38
C GLU A 220 -0.74 -1.04 28.77
N ILE A 221 0.18 -0.65 27.87
CA ILE A 221 1.63 -0.66 28.13
C ILE A 221 2.14 0.65 28.74
N GLY A 222 1.26 1.60 29.01
CA GLY A 222 1.58 2.88 29.65
C GLY A 222 2.31 3.87 28.76
N ALA A 223 2.12 3.80 27.43
CA ALA A 223 2.69 4.77 26.50
C ALA A 223 2.15 6.19 26.79
N PRO A 224 2.94 7.25 26.62
CA PRO A 224 2.49 8.62 26.85
C PRO A 224 1.29 8.98 25.96
N ALA A 225 0.31 9.69 26.53
CA ALA A 225 -0.80 10.24 25.75
C ALA A 225 -0.27 11.10 24.59
N GLY A 226 -0.79 10.89 23.37
CA GLY A 226 -0.27 11.54 22.16
C GLY A 226 0.80 10.74 21.40
N THR A 227 1.23 9.56 21.90
CA THR A 227 2.07 8.63 21.12
C THR A 227 1.40 8.24 19.80
N LEU A 228 0.07 8.15 19.79
CA LEU A 228 -0.75 8.01 18.58
C LEU A 228 -1.81 9.10 18.53
N ASN A 229 -1.97 9.71 17.35
CA ASN A 229 -3.06 10.66 17.04
C ASN A 229 -3.67 10.29 15.69
N VAL A 230 -4.98 10.40 15.55
CA VAL A 230 -5.70 10.05 14.33
C VAL A 230 -6.67 11.17 13.96
N LEU A 231 -6.54 11.68 12.75
CA LEU A 231 -7.31 12.81 12.23
C LEU A 231 -8.02 12.41 10.93
N CYS A 232 -9.30 12.72 10.78
CA CYS A 232 -9.99 12.56 9.50
C CYS A 232 -10.03 13.90 8.75
N GLY A 233 -9.57 13.93 7.49
CA GLY A 233 -9.59 15.19 6.75
C GLY A 233 -9.07 15.10 5.32
N ASN A 234 -9.15 16.24 4.63
CA ASN A 234 -8.57 16.39 3.31
C ASN A 234 -7.04 16.36 3.39
N PRO A 235 -6.35 15.72 2.42
CA PRO A 235 -4.89 15.59 2.46
C PRO A 235 -4.18 16.95 2.33
N ALA A 236 -4.62 17.85 1.45
CA ALA A 236 -3.89 19.07 1.13
C ALA A 236 -3.65 20.01 2.34
N PRO A 237 -4.66 20.38 3.15
CA PRO A 237 -4.43 21.22 4.33
C PRO A 237 -3.61 20.49 5.40
N LEU A 238 -3.81 19.18 5.63
CA LEU A 238 -3.06 18.41 6.60
C LEU A 238 -1.58 18.29 6.20
N LEU A 239 -1.29 17.95 4.94
CA LEU A 239 0.09 17.88 4.42
C LEU A 239 0.79 19.25 4.53
N LYS A 240 0.05 20.35 4.27
CA LYS A 240 0.60 21.70 4.46
C LYS A 240 0.94 21.96 5.92
N ALA A 241 0.04 21.66 6.85
CA ALA A 241 0.27 21.85 8.28
C ALA A 241 1.47 21.02 8.78
N TRP A 242 1.63 19.78 8.28
CA TRP A 242 2.77 18.93 8.61
C TRP A 242 4.11 19.48 8.07
N LEU A 243 4.10 20.00 6.84
CA LEU A 243 5.29 20.63 6.26
C LEU A 243 5.71 21.88 7.04
N ASP A 244 4.74 22.71 7.46
CA ASP A 244 5.00 23.97 8.14
C ASP A 244 5.35 23.80 9.64
N SER A 245 4.99 22.64 10.24
CA SER A 245 5.19 22.41 11.67
C SER A 245 6.65 22.10 12.03
N PRO A 246 7.21 22.72 13.07
CA PRO A 246 8.54 22.37 13.58
C PRO A 246 8.56 21.03 14.33
N HIS A 247 7.39 20.45 14.66
CA HIS A 247 7.25 19.22 15.45
C HIS A 247 7.32 17.94 14.62
N VAL A 248 7.24 18.04 13.29
CA VAL A 248 7.22 16.88 12.38
C VAL A 248 8.62 16.57 11.89
N ASP A 249 9.04 15.31 11.97
CA ASP A 249 10.33 14.84 11.49
C ASP A 249 10.18 14.11 10.14
N ASP A 250 9.27 13.14 10.06
CA ASP A 250 9.05 12.29 8.89
C ASP A 250 7.64 12.41 8.36
N ILE A 251 7.49 12.35 7.03
CA ILE A 251 6.17 12.28 6.39
C ILE A 251 6.14 11.08 5.44
N MET A 252 5.30 10.11 5.76
CA MET A 252 5.01 8.96 4.92
C MET A 252 3.85 9.31 3.99
N TYR A 253 4.13 9.28 2.68
CA TYR A 253 3.21 9.74 1.66
C TYR A 253 2.93 8.64 0.64
N PHE A 254 1.67 8.25 0.54
CA PHE A 254 1.15 7.38 -0.52
C PHE A 254 0.46 8.23 -1.60
N GLY A 255 0.72 7.94 -2.86
CA GLY A 255 0.09 8.67 -3.95
C GLY A 255 0.68 8.43 -5.32
N SER A 256 0.22 9.20 -6.31
CA SER A 256 0.73 9.13 -7.67
C SER A 256 2.12 9.77 -7.81
N VAL A 257 2.85 9.38 -8.85
CA VAL A 257 4.28 9.73 -9.04
C VAL A 257 4.53 11.24 -9.07
N GLU A 258 3.91 11.98 -9.97
CA GLU A 258 4.23 13.41 -10.12
C GLU A 258 3.94 14.26 -8.88
N PRO A 259 2.76 14.15 -8.23
CA PRO A 259 2.51 14.85 -6.97
C PRO A 259 3.46 14.39 -5.87
N GLY A 260 3.80 13.09 -5.80
CA GLY A 260 4.71 12.54 -4.80
C GLY A 260 6.13 13.10 -4.92
N LEU A 261 6.71 13.14 -6.12
CA LEU A 261 8.04 13.71 -6.36
C LEU A 261 8.08 15.23 -6.09
N LYS A 262 7.00 15.94 -6.41
CA LYS A 262 6.87 17.36 -6.02
C LYS A 262 6.75 17.54 -4.50
N PHE A 263 6.13 16.60 -3.83
CA PHE A 263 6.00 16.60 -2.37
C PHE A 263 7.33 16.28 -1.69
N GLU A 264 8.12 15.33 -2.23
CA GLU A 264 9.49 15.04 -1.79
C GLU A 264 10.35 16.31 -1.74
N GLN A 265 10.35 17.09 -2.83
CA GLN A 265 11.09 18.35 -2.89
C GLN A 265 10.68 19.32 -1.78
N LYS A 266 9.37 19.41 -1.49
CA LYS A 266 8.86 20.26 -0.41
C LYS A 266 9.28 19.77 0.97
N CYS A 267 9.26 18.46 1.21
CA CYS A 267 9.72 17.86 2.46
C CYS A 267 11.20 18.19 2.71
N VAL A 268 12.05 17.93 1.71
CA VAL A 268 13.49 18.22 1.82
C VAL A 268 13.74 19.71 2.06
N ALA A 269 13.05 20.61 1.35
CA ALA A 269 13.17 22.06 1.54
C ALA A 269 12.71 22.51 2.94
N ALA A 270 11.74 21.79 3.55
CA ALA A 270 11.26 22.04 4.91
C ALA A 270 12.09 21.31 5.99
N GLY A 271 13.15 20.59 5.62
CA GLY A 271 13.97 19.80 6.55
C GLY A 271 13.25 18.56 7.11
N LYS A 272 12.26 18.01 6.37
CA LYS A 272 11.52 16.81 6.73
C LYS A 272 12.03 15.62 5.92
N LYS A 273 12.00 14.41 6.50
CA LYS A 273 12.32 13.20 5.76
C LYS A 273 11.06 12.69 5.03
N PRO A 274 11.05 12.65 3.69
CA PRO A 274 9.97 12.00 2.94
C PRO A 274 10.18 10.48 2.92
N ILE A 275 9.08 9.74 3.11
CA ILE A 275 9.01 8.29 2.88
C ILE A 275 7.92 8.11 1.84
N LEU A 276 8.32 7.82 0.62
CA LEU A 276 7.41 7.78 -0.52
C LEU A 276 6.98 6.36 -0.85
N GLU A 277 5.69 6.19 -1.03
CA GLU A 277 5.02 4.97 -1.47
C GLU A 277 4.16 5.34 -2.69
N LEU A 278 4.80 5.38 -3.87
CA LEU A 278 4.14 5.86 -5.07
C LEU A 278 3.70 4.70 -5.98
N ALA A 279 3.22 5.05 -7.16
CA ALA A 279 2.72 4.11 -8.14
C ALA A 279 3.71 2.97 -8.47
N GLY A 280 3.18 1.79 -8.75
CA GLY A 280 3.87 0.66 -9.35
C GLY A 280 3.52 0.50 -10.83
N ASN A 281 4.38 -0.16 -11.58
CA ASN A 281 4.08 -0.67 -12.92
C ASN A 281 4.78 -2.03 -13.05
N ASP A 282 4.24 -2.98 -12.34
CA ASP A 282 4.91 -4.23 -12.00
C ASP A 282 4.88 -5.22 -13.17
N ILE A 283 5.99 -5.93 -13.37
CA ILE A 283 6.16 -6.85 -14.50
C ILE A 283 6.19 -8.30 -14.02
N VAL A 284 5.38 -9.15 -14.66
CA VAL A 284 5.43 -10.60 -14.52
C VAL A 284 6.06 -11.20 -15.76
N THR A 285 7.22 -11.84 -15.62
CA THR A 285 7.92 -12.56 -16.67
C THR A 285 7.53 -14.02 -16.65
N VAL A 286 7.16 -14.60 -17.80
CA VAL A 286 6.76 -16.02 -17.90
C VAL A 286 7.66 -16.70 -18.92
N TRP A 287 8.49 -17.65 -18.44
CA TRP A 287 9.43 -18.40 -19.26
C TRP A 287 8.79 -19.64 -19.89
N SER A 288 9.46 -20.25 -20.89
CA SER A 288 8.93 -21.34 -21.69
C SER A 288 8.55 -22.61 -20.94
N ASP A 289 9.18 -22.85 -19.78
CA ASP A 289 8.97 -24.04 -18.94
C ASP A 289 8.11 -23.77 -17.68
N ALA A 290 7.47 -22.60 -17.63
CA ALA A 290 6.61 -22.21 -16.52
C ALA A 290 5.35 -23.11 -16.41
N ASN A 291 4.85 -23.28 -15.19
CA ASN A 291 3.51 -23.81 -14.99
C ASN A 291 2.48 -22.76 -15.40
N LEU A 292 1.89 -22.91 -16.60
CA LEU A 292 1.02 -21.91 -17.19
C LEU A 292 -0.30 -21.71 -16.44
N ASP A 293 -0.82 -22.76 -15.76
CA ASP A 293 -2.06 -22.62 -14.96
C ASP A 293 -1.83 -21.74 -13.73
N TYR A 294 -0.69 -21.91 -13.06
CA TYR A 294 -0.32 -21.09 -11.92
C TYR A 294 0.07 -19.67 -12.35
N ALA A 295 0.86 -19.55 -13.42
CA ALA A 295 1.22 -18.23 -13.96
C ALA A 295 -0.02 -17.44 -14.40
N ALA A 296 -0.95 -18.07 -15.15
CA ALA A 296 -2.20 -17.43 -15.54
C ALA A 296 -3.06 -17.01 -14.33
N THR A 297 -3.09 -17.83 -13.27
CA THR A 297 -3.79 -17.46 -12.03
C THR A 297 -3.15 -16.25 -11.37
N ALA A 298 -1.82 -16.21 -11.26
CA ALA A 298 -1.11 -15.06 -10.70
C ALA A 298 -1.28 -13.79 -11.55
N ILE A 299 -1.36 -13.92 -12.88
CA ILE A 299 -1.62 -12.77 -13.76
C ILE A 299 -3.03 -12.20 -13.53
N THR A 300 -4.03 -13.01 -13.19
CA THR A 300 -5.38 -12.49 -12.87
C THR A 300 -5.44 -11.65 -11.60
N GLU A 301 -4.39 -11.64 -10.80
CA GLU A 301 -4.23 -10.70 -9.69
C GLU A 301 -4.21 -9.23 -10.17
N SER A 302 -3.92 -8.98 -11.47
CA SER A 302 -4.08 -7.66 -12.12
C SER A 302 -5.48 -7.07 -11.96
N PHE A 303 -6.49 -7.91 -11.76
CA PHE A 303 -7.89 -7.49 -11.69
C PHE A 303 -8.39 -7.27 -10.26
N TYR A 304 -7.60 -7.56 -9.24
CA TYR A 304 -7.96 -7.27 -7.84
C TYR A 304 -8.22 -5.78 -7.64
N GLY A 305 -9.35 -5.46 -7.03
CA GLY A 305 -9.81 -4.08 -6.88
C GLY A 305 -9.99 -3.34 -8.21
N SER A 306 -10.27 -4.06 -9.31
CA SER A 306 -10.28 -3.53 -10.68
C SER A 306 -8.96 -2.88 -11.08
N GLY A 307 -7.82 -3.45 -10.65
CA GLY A 307 -6.49 -2.94 -10.93
C GLY A 307 -6.11 -1.67 -10.16
N GLN A 308 -6.94 -1.23 -9.22
CA GLN A 308 -6.73 0.01 -8.44
C GLN A 308 -5.81 -0.22 -7.24
N LEU A 309 -4.73 -0.97 -7.42
CA LEU A 309 -3.69 -1.24 -6.44
C LEU A 309 -2.31 -1.03 -7.06
N CYS A 310 -1.38 -0.44 -6.32
CA CYS A 310 -0.03 -0.14 -6.81
C CYS A 310 0.84 -1.38 -7.04
N MET A 311 0.48 -2.53 -6.45
CA MET A 311 1.30 -3.75 -6.46
C MET A 311 0.66 -4.93 -7.21
N VAL A 312 -0.28 -4.67 -8.12
CA VAL A 312 -0.81 -5.71 -9.02
C VAL A 312 0.09 -5.90 -10.24
N PRO A 313 0.06 -7.06 -10.91
CA PRO A 313 0.71 -7.20 -12.21
C PRO A 313 0.15 -6.19 -13.21
N ASN A 314 0.96 -5.26 -13.68
CA ASN A 314 0.55 -4.27 -14.68
C ASN A 314 0.92 -4.70 -16.10
N VAL A 315 2.04 -5.43 -16.25
CA VAL A 315 2.57 -5.87 -17.56
C VAL A 315 3.02 -7.32 -17.44
N VAL A 316 2.74 -8.11 -18.45
CA VAL A 316 3.27 -9.47 -18.57
C VAL A 316 4.25 -9.51 -19.74
N VAL A 317 5.42 -10.15 -19.55
CA VAL A 317 6.36 -10.44 -20.63
C VAL A 317 6.44 -11.95 -20.78
N ALA A 318 5.98 -12.46 -21.91
CA ALA A 318 5.85 -13.89 -22.18
C ALA A 318 6.90 -14.37 -23.19
N HIS A 319 7.49 -15.53 -22.92
CA HIS A 319 8.29 -16.25 -23.89
C HIS A 319 7.43 -16.63 -25.10
N PRO A 320 7.90 -16.45 -26.36
CA PRO A 320 7.08 -16.62 -27.56
C PRO A 320 6.50 -18.05 -27.71
N ALA A 321 7.23 -19.07 -27.26
CA ALA A 321 6.79 -20.47 -27.40
C ALA A 321 5.52 -20.80 -26.60
N ILE A 322 5.18 -20.02 -25.57
CA ILE A 322 4.03 -20.29 -24.67
C ILE A 322 2.97 -19.19 -24.69
N ALA A 323 3.24 -18.11 -25.42
CA ALA A 323 2.44 -16.88 -25.34
C ALA A 323 0.98 -17.09 -25.71
N ASP A 324 0.68 -17.85 -26.77
CA ASP A 324 -0.70 -18.08 -27.22
C ASP A 324 -1.51 -18.88 -26.19
N ASP A 325 -0.91 -19.93 -25.59
CA ASP A 325 -1.58 -20.73 -24.55
C ASP A 325 -1.76 -19.90 -23.26
N LEU A 326 -0.74 -19.15 -22.84
CA LEU A 326 -0.83 -18.27 -21.68
C LEU A 326 -1.93 -17.22 -21.85
N ILE A 327 -1.96 -16.53 -22.99
CA ILE A 327 -2.97 -15.50 -23.29
C ILE A 327 -4.37 -16.10 -23.27
N ALA A 328 -4.57 -17.28 -23.89
CA ALA A 328 -5.87 -17.94 -23.86
C ALA A 328 -6.34 -18.28 -22.45
N ARG A 329 -5.43 -18.77 -21.58
CA ARG A 329 -5.75 -19.08 -20.17
C ARG A 329 -6.09 -17.82 -19.37
N VAL A 330 -5.32 -16.75 -19.53
CA VAL A 330 -5.57 -15.48 -18.85
C VAL A 330 -6.89 -14.88 -19.31
N ALA A 331 -7.16 -14.86 -20.62
CA ALA A 331 -8.42 -14.36 -21.18
C ALA A 331 -9.64 -15.14 -20.64
N ALA A 332 -9.58 -16.47 -20.62
CA ALA A 332 -10.67 -17.30 -20.10
C ALA A 332 -10.94 -17.01 -18.61
N LYS A 333 -9.89 -16.79 -17.80
CA LYS A 333 -10.03 -16.43 -16.40
C LYS A 333 -10.60 -15.00 -16.25
N ALA A 334 -10.16 -14.05 -17.05
CA ALA A 334 -10.67 -12.67 -17.06
C ALA A 334 -12.17 -12.63 -17.41
N GLU A 335 -12.58 -13.39 -18.43
CA GLU A 335 -13.99 -13.50 -18.84
C GLU A 335 -14.89 -14.16 -17.80
N ALA A 336 -14.33 -14.95 -16.88
CA ALA A 336 -15.09 -15.57 -15.79
C ALA A 336 -15.38 -14.61 -14.63
N LEU A 337 -14.63 -13.51 -14.50
CA LEU A 337 -14.82 -12.54 -13.42
C LEU A 337 -16.13 -11.77 -13.60
N ARG A 338 -16.81 -11.56 -12.50
CA ARG A 338 -18.07 -10.80 -12.46
C ARG A 338 -18.00 -9.72 -11.40
N PRO A 339 -18.63 -8.56 -11.63
CA PRO A 339 -18.87 -7.59 -10.57
C PRO A 339 -19.86 -8.16 -9.54
N GLY A 340 -19.88 -7.55 -8.38
CA GLY A 340 -20.79 -7.90 -7.29
C GLY A 340 -20.79 -6.80 -6.24
N TYR A 341 -21.62 -6.94 -5.23
CA TYR A 341 -21.49 -6.10 -4.04
C TYR A 341 -20.22 -6.45 -3.27
N PRO A 342 -19.63 -5.52 -2.56
CA PRO A 342 -18.36 -5.77 -1.84
C PRO A 342 -18.39 -6.95 -0.88
N ASP A 343 -19.55 -7.23 -0.28
CA ASP A 343 -19.77 -8.32 0.66
C ASP A 343 -20.23 -9.66 0.00
N ASP A 344 -20.34 -9.71 -1.33
CA ASP A 344 -20.63 -10.96 -2.04
C ASP A 344 -19.38 -11.85 -2.10
N ASP A 345 -19.60 -13.18 -2.01
CA ASP A 345 -18.54 -14.18 -2.07
C ASP A 345 -17.73 -14.08 -3.38
N ALA A 346 -16.41 -14.25 -3.26
CA ALA A 346 -15.45 -14.23 -4.36
C ALA A 346 -15.40 -12.93 -5.17
N THR A 347 -16.00 -11.83 -4.69
CA THR A 347 -15.92 -10.53 -5.36
C THR A 347 -14.52 -9.96 -5.25
N ILE A 348 -13.93 -9.63 -6.41
CA ILE A 348 -12.61 -8.97 -6.53
C ILE A 348 -12.66 -7.62 -7.25
N LEU A 349 -13.70 -7.38 -8.04
CA LEU A 349 -13.82 -6.15 -8.85
C LEU A 349 -14.41 -5.03 -8.01
N ALA A 350 -13.79 -3.86 -8.08
CA ALA A 350 -14.25 -2.63 -7.47
C ALA A 350 -14.83 -1.67 -8.54
N PRO A 351 -15.73 -0.75 -8.16
CA PRO A 351 -16.20 0.29 -9.07
C PRO A 351 -15.07 1.18 -9.58
N VAL A 352 -15.16 1.57 -10.84
CA VAL A 352 -14.24 2.51 -11.48
C VAL A 352 -15.05 3.71 -11.98
N LEU A 353 -14.77 4.90 -11.42
CA LEU A 353 -15.58 6.10 -11.71
C LEU A 353 -15.11 6.89 -12.95
N ARG A 354 -13.93 6.60 -13.48
CA ARG A 354 -13.31 7.35 -14.59
C ARG A 354 -12.97 6.42 -15.74
N HIS A 355 -13.92 6.19 -16.62
CA HIS A 355 -13.72 5.34 -17.80
C HIS A 355 -12.86 6.00 -18.89
N ASP A 356 -12.82 7.34 -18.97
CA ASP A 356 -12.05 8.06 -19.99
C ASP A 356 -10.57 7.67 -20.03
N GLY A 357 -9.94 7.51 -18.85
CA GLY A 357 -8.55 7.07 -18.74
C GLY A 357 -8.33 5.65 -19.25
N PHE A 358 -9.23 4.73 -18.91
CA PHE A 358 -9.21 3.37 -19.40
C PHE A 358 -9.35 3.32 -20.92
N ASN A 359 -10.35 4.02 -21.46
CA ASN A 359 -10.60 4.08 -22.90
C ASN A 359 -9.41 4.67 -23.66
N ALA A 360 -8.73 5.68 -23.07
CA ALA A 360 -7.53 6.26 -23.64
C ALA A 360 -6.38 5.24 -23.74
N PHE A 361 -6.12 4.45 -22.69
CA PHE A 361 -5.10 3.40 -22.72
C PHE A 361 -5.40 2.30 -23.72
N VAL A 362 -6.65 1.85 -23.81
CA VAL A 362 -7.07 0.84 -24.80
C VAL A 362 -6.93 1.38 -26.22
N ALA A 363 -7.38 2.61 -26.46
CA ALA A 363 -7.28 3.25 -27.78
C ALA A 363 -5.82 3.47 -28.20
N ASP A 364 -4.94 3.92 -27.28
CA ASP A 364 -3.51 4.07 -27.54
C ASP A 364 -2.88 2.73 -27.93
N ALA A 365 -3.15 1.68 -27.17
CA ALA A 365 -2.62 0.34 -27.43
C ALA A 365 -3.02 -0.17 -28.82
N VAL A 366 -4.31 -0.06 -29.17
CA VAL A 366 -4.84 -0.47 -30.47
C VAL A 366 -4.24 0.38 -31.64
N ALA A 367 -4.17 1.69 -31.46
CA ALA A 367 -3.59 2.59 -32.44
C ALA A 367 -2.10 2.26 -32.73
N LYS A 368 -1.37 1.78 -31.73
CA LYS A 368 0.00 1.31 -31.81
C LYS A 368 0.11 -0.18 -32.20
N GLY A 369 -1.01 -0.80 -32.62
CA GLY A 369 -1.08 -2.14 -33.21
C GLY A 369 -1.04 -3.27 -32.19
N ALA A 370 -1.49 -3.06 -30.99
CA ALA A 370 -1.85 -4.11 -30.04
C ALA A 370 -3.25 -4.66 -30.37
N THR A 371 -3.55 -5.86 -29.87
CA THR A 371 -4.84 -6.53 -30.09
C THR A 371 -5.54 -6.72 -28.76
N VAL A 372 -6.76 -6.22 -28.61
CA VAL A 372 -7.62 -6.55 -27.48
C VAL A 372 -8.09 -7.99 -27.64
N VAL A 373 -7.73 -8.84 -26.69
CA VAL A 373 -8.08 -10.27 -26.69
C VAL A 373 -9.45 -10.48 -26.05
N THR A 374 -9.70 -9.83 -24.91
CA THR A 374 -11.00 -9.83 -24.24
C THR A 374 -11.20 -8.53 -23.46
N GLY A 375 -12.45 -8.19 -23.14
CA GLY A 375 -12.81 -6.96 -22.42
C GLY A 375 -12.82 -5.72 -23.32
N GLY A 376 -12.39 -4.59 -22.80
CA GLY A 376 -12.27 -3.32 -23.52
C GLY A 376 -13.44 -2.36 -23.35
N GLY A 377 -14.44 -2.68 -22.52
CA GLY A 377 -15.62 -1.85 -22.29
C GLY A 377 -16.05 -1.77 -20.82
N GLY A 378 -17.14 -1.04 -20.57
CA GLY A 378 -17.80 -1.00 -19.28
C GLY A 378 -18.80 -2.12 -19.08
N MET A 379 -19.28 -2.28 -17.83
CA MET A 379 -20.36 -3.23 -17.49
C MET A 379 -21.14 -2.77 -16.26
N HIS A 380 -22.39 -3.21 -16.18
CA HIS A 380 -23.23 -3.08 -15.01
C HIS A 380 -22.87 -4.07 -13.89
N LEU A 381 -23.50 -3.89 -12.72
CA LEU A 381 -23.33 -4.76 -11.56
C LEU A 381 -23.70 -6.23 -11.86
N ASP A 382 -24.65 -6.49 -12.75
CA ASP A 382 -25.06 -7.83 -13.20
C ASP A 382 -24.10 -8.45 -14.24
N GLY A 383 -23.04 -7.70 -14.63
CA GLY A 383 -22.05 -8.13 -15.61
C GLY A 383 -22.47 -7.92 -17.07
N THR A 384 -23.63 -7.31 -17.34
CA THR A 384 -24.00 -6.96 -18.71
C THR A 384 -23.14 -5.80 -19.23
N PRO A 385 -22.68 -5.85 -20.49
CA PRO A 385 -21.87 -4.78 -21.07
C PRO A 385 -22.65 -3.45 -21.13
N ASP A 386 -22.04 -2.38 -20.60
CA ASP A 386 -22.58 -1.02 -20.64
C ASP A 386 -21.49 0.01 -20.36
N ASP A 387 -21.31 0.96 -21.26
CA ASP A 387 -20.28 2.01 -21.12
C ASP A 387 -20.60 3.03 -20.01
N THR A 388 -21.81 3.01 -19.48
CA THR A 388 -22.27 3.87 -18.37
C THR A 388 -22.25 3.15 -17.01
N GLY A 389 -21.94 1.85 -16.99
CA GLY A 389 -21.83 1.04 -15.77
C GLY A 389 -20.67 1.51 -14.88
N PHE A 390 -20.69 1.12 -13.60
CA PHE A 390 -19.61 1.46 -12.66
C PHE A 390 -18.40 0.53 -12.72
N PHE A 391 -18.49 -0.54 -13.48
CA PHE A 391 -17.42 -1.52 -13.58
C PHE A 391 -16.81 -1.51 -14.97
N LEU A 392 -15.54 -1.85 -15.04
CA LEU A 392 -14.82 -2.13 -16.29
C LEU A 392 -14.66 -3.63 -16.46
N GLN A 393 -14.78 -4.09 -17.71
CA GLN A 393 -14.48 -5.47 -18.06
C GLN A 393 -12.99 -5.73 -17.82
N PRO A 394 -12.61 -6.84 -17.14
CA PRO A 394 -11.24 -7.30 -17.10
C PRO A 394 -10.69 -7.46 -18.52
N THR A 395 -9.64 -6.71 -18.83
CA THR A 395 -9.18 -6.51 -20.21
C THR A 395 -7.78 -7.07 -20.41
N VAL A 396 -7.63 -7.93 -21.40
CA VAL A 396 -6.35 -8.50 -21.80
C VAL A 396 -5.98 -7.98 -23.20
N VAL A 397 -4.78 -7.42 -23.30
CA VAL A 397 -4.26 -6.86 -24.56
C VAL A 397 -2.97 -7.58 -24.95
N ARG A 398 -2.90 -8.13 -26.16
CA ARG A 398 -1.68 -8.71 -26.73
C ARG A 398 -0.85 -7.62 -27.40
N VAL A 399 0.45 -7.64 -27.10
CA VAL A 399 1.45 -6.75 -27.72
C VAL A 399 2.60 -7.60 -28.26
N ASP A 400 2.88 -7.54 -29.56
CA ASP A 400 3.98 -8.29 -30.13
C ASP A 400 5.25 -7.44 -30.26
N GLY A 401 6.34 -7.90 -29.62
CA GLY A 401 7.67 -7.29 -29.63
C GLY A 401 7.96 -6.36 -28.46
N LEU A 402 9.11 -6.57 -27.80
CA LEU A 402 9.58 -5.79 -26.65
C LEU A 402 9.81 -4.32 -26.97
N ALA A 403 10.40 -4.04 -28.13
CA ALA A 403 10.68 -2.66 -28.55
C ALA A 403 9.39 -1.87 -28.76
N LYS A 404 8.42 -2.44 -29.46
CA LYS A 404 7.11 -1.84 -29.72
C LYS A 404 6.31 -1.64 -28.44
N ALA A 405 6.39 -2.60 -27.50
CA ALA A 405 5.71 -2.51 -26.23
C ALA A 405 6.08 -1.24 -25.46
N ARG A 406 7.34 -0.79 -25.56
CA ARG A 406 7.79 0.45 -24.90
C ARG A 406 7.17 1.74 -25.46
N GLU A 407 6.49 1.69 -26.59
CA GLU A 407 5.78 2.83 -27.17
C GLU A 407 4.34 2.94 -26.64
N ILE A 408 3.78 1.86 -26.07
CA ILE A 408 2.40 1.76 -25.61
C ILE A 408 2.28 2.31 -24.19
N ASP A 409 1.34 3.23 -23.99
CA ASP A 409 1.18 3.91 -22.71
C ASP A 409 0.78 2.95 -21.58
N ALA A 410 -0.09 1.96 -21.85
CA ALA A 410 -0.47 0.92 -20.89
C ALA A 410 0.68 -0.03 -20.47
N VAL A 411 1.81 -0.02 -21.19
CA VAL A 411 3.03 -0.75 -20.83
C VAL A 411 4.01 0.14 -20.06
N ARG A 412 4.05 1.43 -20.38
CA ARG A 412 5.02 2.38 -19.79
C ARG A 412 4.59 2.98 -18.47
N GLU A 413 3.28 3.07 -18.24
CA GLU A 413 2.68 3.78 -17.13
C GLU A 413 1.78 2.85 -16.31
N GLU A 414 1.67 3.09 -15.02
CA GLU A 414 0.64 2.45 -14.19
C GLU A 414 -0.74 2.84 -14.74
N THR A 415 -1.54 1.84 -15.12
CA THR A 415 -2.88 2.11 -15.67
C THR A 415 -3.90 2.40 -14.58
N PHE A 416 -3.81 1.71 -13.46
CA PHE A 416 -4.78 1.75 -12.35
C PHE A 416 -6.19 1.33 -12.78
N PHE A 417 -6.25 0.40 -13.74
CA PHE A 417 -7.47 -0.18 -14.34
C PHE A 417 -7.34 -1.71 -14.45
N PRO A 418 -8.46 -2.44 -14.63
CA PRO A 418 -8.42 -3.87 -14.86
C PRO A 418 -7.94 -4.18 -16.28
N LEU A 419 -6.72 -3.77 -16.60
CA LEU A 419 -6.10 -3.83 -17.92
C LEU A 419 -4.70 -4.43 -17.80
N VAL A 420 -4.46 -5.57 -18.46
CA VAL A 420 -3.16 -6.21 -18.49
C VAL A 420 -2.68 -6.42 -19.94
N PRO A 421 -1.65 -5.68 -20.39
CA PRO A 421 -0.94 -5.99 -21.60
C PRO A 421 -0.03 -7.21 -21.40
N ILE A 422 -0.12 -8.17 -22.31
CA ILE A 422 0.77 -9.32 -22.41
C ILE A 422 1.69 -9.10 -23.63
N VAL A 423 2.93 -8.80 -23.33
CA VAL A 423 3.99 -8.56 -24.32
C VAL A 423 4.61 -9.89 -24.71
N VAL A 424 4.52 -10.24 -25.96
CA VAL A 424 5.16 -11.43 -26.55
C VAL A 424 6.54 -11.01 -27.06
N ALA A 425 7.59 -11.57 -26.46
CA ALA A 425 8.95 -11.28 -26.89
C ALA A 425 9.23 -11.82 -28.32
N GLU A 426 10.21 -11.26 -28.97
CA GLU A 426 10.65 -11.71 -30.31
C GLU A 426 11.29 -13.10 -30.23
N ASN A 427 11.18 -13.89 -31.28
CA ASN A 427 11.88 -15.17 -31.38
C ASN A 427 13.40 -14.93 -31.44
N ALA A 428 14.11 -15.50 -30.50
CA ALA A 428 15.56 -15.51 -30.42
C ALA A 428 16.04 -16.82 -29.80
N ASP A 429 17.32 -17.04 -29.69
CA ASP A 429 17.91 -18.09 -28.85
C ASP A 429 17.62 -17.77 -27.38
N ASP A 430 17.43 -18.81 -26.58
CA ASP A 430 16.96 -18.68 -25.18
C ASP A 430 17.84 -17.78 -24.34
N ASP A 431 19.17 -17.79 -24.55
CA ASP A 431 20.09 -16.94 -23.79
C ASP A 431 19.93 -15.46 -24.16
N GLU A 432 19.85 -15.14 -25.45
CA GLU A 432 19.64 -13.78 -25.94
C GLU A 432 18.23 -13.27 -25.54
N LEU A 433 17.24 -14.15 -25.59
CA LEU A 433 15.87 -13.85 -25.25
C LEU A 433 15.72 -13.50 -23.77
N LEU A 434 16.34 -14.30 -22.87
CA LEU A 434 16.31 -14.03 -21.44
C LEU A 434 16.99 -12.70 -21.12
N ASP A 435 18.13 -12.41 -21.75
CA ASP A 435 18.81 -11.11 -21.58
C ASP A 435 17.95 -9.95 -22.07
N ALA A 436 17.24 -10.09 -23.20
CA ALA A 436 16.34 -9.07 -23.70
C ALA A 436 15.14 -8.83 -22.77
N MET A 437 14.54 -9.90 -22.21
CA MET A 437 13.44 -9.81 -21.26
C MET A 437 13.92 -9.16 -19.94
N ILE A 438 15.09 -9.52 -19.43
CA ILE A 438 15.69 -8.88 -18.24
C ILE A 438 15.97 -7.39 -18.49
N ALA A 439 16.54 -7.06 -19.65
CA ALA A 439 16.77 -5.66 -20.05
C ALA A 439 15.46 -4.88 -20.14
N PHE A 440 14.39 -5.53 -20.63
CA PHE A 440 13.06 -4.94 -20.65
C PHE A 440 12.56 -4.63 -19.23
N VAL A 441 12.67 -5.56 -18.28
CA VAL A 441 12.30 -5.34 -16.86
C VAL A 441 13.13 -4.19 -16.27
N ASN A 442 14.45 -4.21 -16.42
CA ASN A 442 15.34 -3.20 -15.88
C ASN A 442 15.17 -1.80 -16.48
N SER A 443 14.61 -1.70 -17.69
CA SER A 443 14.34 -0.40 -18.34
C SER A 443 13.06 0.28 -17.87
N ASN A 444 12.27 -0.38 -17.01
CA ASN A 444 11.10 0.21 -16.41
C ASN A 444 11.51 1.34 -15.45
N ARG A 445 10.81 2.47 -15.49
CA ARG A 445 11.08 3.58 -14.56
C ARG A 445 10.51 3.37 -13.16
N TYR A 446 9.56 2.42 -13.03
CA TYR A 446 8.99 1.98 -11.77
C TYR A 446 9.74 0.76 -11.25
N GLY A 447 9.78 0.56 -9.95
CA GLY A 447 10.50 -0.57 -9.37
C GLY A 447 9.92 -1.01 -8.04
N LEU A 448 8.58 -1.23 -7.96
CA LEU A 448 7.95 -1.75 -6.76
C LEU A 448 8.18 -3.25 -6.66
N ARG A 449 7.64 -4.03 -7.59
CA ARG A 449 7.78 -5.49 -7.63
C ARG A 449 8.03 -5.99 -9.05
N ASN A 450 8.66 -7.17 -9.15
CA ASN A 450 8.68 -7.95 -10.37
C ASN A 450 8.58 -9.43 -10.01
N SER A 451 8.05 -10.24 -10.92
CA SER A 451 7.93 -11.69 -10.72
C SER A 451 8.43 -12.47 -11.92
N LEU A 452 8.91 -13.68 -11.66
CA LEU A 452 9.25 -14.68 -12.66
C LEU A 452 8.46 -15.95 -12.43
N TRP A 453 7.95 -16.53 -13.51
CA TRP A 453 7.46 -17.90 -13.56
C TRP A 453 8.36 -18.73 -14.48
N ALA A 454 9.10 -19.68 -13.93
CA ALA A 454 10.03 -20.55 -14.63
C ALA A 454 10.25 -21.85 -13.85
N GLY A 455 10.53 -22.94 -14.54
CA GLY A 455 10.87 -24.24 -13.95
C GLY A 455 12.37 -24.48 -13.80
N ASN A 456 13.21 -23.84 -14.61
CA ASN A 456 14.65 -24.09 -14.68
C ASN A 456 15.42 -23.20 -13.69
N ASP A 457 16.17 -23.81 -12.78
CA ASP A 457 16.96 -23.10 -11.76
C ASP A 457 17.99 -22.14 -12.36
N GLN A 458 18.60 -22.45 -13.49
CA GLN A 458 19.58 -21.57 -14.14
C GLN A 458 18.92 -20.28 -14.66
N THR A 459 17.71 -20.38 -15.23
CA THR A 459 16.89 -19.23 -15.63
C THR A 459 16.53 -18.38 -14.41
N VAL A 460 16.11 -19.03 -13.31
CA VAL A 460 15.79 -18.35 -12.04
C VAL A 460 16.98 -17.61 -11.50
N ASP A 461 18.14 -18.27 -11.35
CA ASP A 461 19.36 -17.67 -10.79
C ASP A 461 19.83 -16.47 -11.63
N ARG A 462 19.78 -16.61 -12.94
CA ARG A 462 20.17 -15.53 -13.87
C ARG A 462 19.21 -14.33 -13.77
N PHE A 463 17.90 -14.57 -13.73
CA PHE A 463 16.90 -13.53 -13.59
C PHE A 463 17.05 -12.79 -12.24
N VAL A 464 17.12 -13.53 -11.13
CA VAL A 464 17.24 -12.94 -9.80
C VAL A 464 18.53 -12.15 -9.62
N THR A 465 19.63 -12.62 -10.25
CA THR A 465 20.92 -11.92 -10.19
C THR A 465 20.94 -10.65 -11.05
N ALA A 466 20.29 -10.67 -12.23
CA ALA A 466 20.42 -9.61 -13.21
C ALA A 466 19.29 -8.56 -13.17
N VAL A 467 18.14 -8.86 -12.55
CA VAL A 467 17.08 -7.87 -12.35
C VAL A 467 17.44 -7.00 -11.15
N VAL A 468 17.71 -5.73 -11.40
CA VAL A 468 18.11 -4.74 -10.38
C VAL A 468 17.05 -3.68 -10.11
N ASN A 469 16.04 -3.59 -10.98
CA ASN A 469 14.98 -2.60 -10.87
C ASN A 469 13.72 -3.21 -10.21
N ALA A 470 13.83 -3.57 -8.94
CA ALA A 470 12.70 -4.02 -8.14
C ALA A 470 12.98 -3.82 -6.65
N GLY A 471 11.97 -3.39 -5.90
CA GLY A 471 12.00 -3.47 -4.45
C GLY A 471 11.84 -4.91 -3.97
N LEU A 472 10.94 -5.67 -4.61
CA LEU A 472 10.69 -7.08 -4.31
C LEU A 472 10.71 -7.91 -5.59
N LEU A 473 11.49 -9.01 -5.59
CA LEU A 473 11.45 -10.05 -6.62
C LEU A 473 10.76 -11.29 -6.08
N LYS A 474 9.87 -11.87 -6.88
CA LYS A 474 9.21 -13.14 -6.57
C LYS A 474 9.41 -14.16 -7.69
N VAL A 475 9.53 -15.41 -7.32
CA VAL A 475 9.67 -16.51 -8.27
C VAL A 475 8.68 -17.60 -7.93
N ASN A 476 7.80 -17.95 -8.90
CA ASN A 476 6.79 -18.99 -8.77
C ASN A 476 5.85 -18.80 -7.56
N GLU A 477 5.57 -17.56 -7.22
CA GLU A 477 4.65 -17.18 -6.13
C GLU A 477 3.62 -16.16 -6.62
N SER A 478 2.52 -16.02 -5.87
CA SER A 478 1.56 -14.92 -6.06
C SER A 478 2.27 -13.57 -6.07
N HIS A 479 2.00 -12.74 -7.04
CA HIS A 479 2.63 -11.44 -7.20
C HIS A 479 2.26 -10.49 -6.05
N ILE A 480 0.96 -10.47 -5.68
CA ILE A 480 0.44 -9.56 -4.65
C ILE A 480 0.56 -10.09 -3.22
N ALA A 481 0.79 -11.39 -3.02
CA ALA A 481 0.86 -11.95 -1.67
C ALA A 481 1.97 -11.30 -0.84
N PHE A 482 1.71 -11.17 0.46
CA PHE A 482 2.71 -10.77 1.43
C PHE A 482 3.53 -11.97 1.88
N SER A 483 4.81 -11.79 2.10
CA SER A 483 5.75 -12.88 2.43
C SER A 483 6.69 -12.40 3.56
N ALA A 484 6.35 -12.72 4.81
CA ALA A 484 7.21 -12.41 5.95
C ALA A 484 8.58 -13.10 5.81
N PRO A 485 9.71 -12.45 6.14
CA PRO A 485 9.83 -11.09 6.64
C PRO A 485 10.13 -10.05 5.56
N LEU A 486 9.89 -10.37 4.27
CA LEU A 486 10.27 -9.48 3.16
C LEU A 486 9.54 -8.13 3.22
N PRO A 487 10.15 -7.05 2.71
CA PRO A 487 9.51 -5.75 2.64
C PRO A 487 8.33 -5.81 1.66
N SER A 488 7.25 -5.12 1.98
CA SER A 488 6.03 -5.15 1.17
C SER A 488 5.81 -3.89 0.34
N HIS A 489 6.48 -2.80 0.69
CA HIS A 489 6.30 -1.46 0.14
C HIS A 489 7.64 -0.83 -0.24
N GLY A 490 7.58 0.39 -0.77
CA GLY A 490 8.73 1.07 -1.31
C GLY A 490 9.16 0.50 -2.65
N GLY A 491 10.23 1.02 -3.21
CA GLY A 491 10.74 0.54 -4.49
C GLY A 491 11.80 1.47 -5.04
N THR A 492 12.44 1.03 -6.10
CA THR A 492 13.42 1.82 -6.83
C THR A 492 12.74 2.75 -7.84
N GLY A 493 13.51 3.59 -8.49
CA GLY A 493 13.02 4.51 -9.51
C GLY A 493 11.97 5.48 -9.00
N VAL A 494 10.97 5.78 -9.82
CA VAL A 494 9.93 6.77 -9.47
C VAL A 494 8.97 6.28 -8.39
N THR A 495 8.95 4.99 -8.07
CA THR A 495 8.08 4.41 -7.03
C THR A 495 8.45 4.88 -5.64
N GLY A 496 9.74 4.93 -5.30
CA GLY A 496 10.21 5.34 -3.98
C GLY A 496 10.88 6.72 -3.93
N GLY A 497 10.92 7.44 -5.05
CA GLY A 497 11.62 8.73 -5.15
C GLY A 497 13.13 8.60 -5.23
N VAL A 498 13.85 9.68 -4.97
CA VAL A 498 15.32 9.76 -5.16
C VAL A 498 16.08 8.78 -4.26
N PHE A 499 15.58 8.55 -3.04
CA PHE A 499 16.16 7.62 -2.06
C PHE A 499 15.33 6.33 -1.92
N GLY A 500 14.61 5.97 -3.00
CA GLY A 500 13.70 4.85 -3.01
C GLY A 500 14.42 3.51 -2.92
N GLU A 501 13.88 2.65 -2.08
CA GLU A 501 14.25 1.24 -1.91
C GLU A 501 13.03 0.50 -1.37
N ALA A 502 13.02 -0.83 -1.46
CA ALA A 502 12.07 -1.62 -0.69
C ALA A 502 12.22 -1.29 0.80
N ASN A 503 11.12 -1.07 1.49
CA ASN A 503 11.24 -0.49 2.82
C ASN A 503 10.45 -1.23 3.89
N TYR A 504 10.96 -1.02 5.10
CA TYR A 504 10.27 -1.31 6.35
C TYR A 504 10.05 0.03 7.05
N PRO A 505 8.82 0.51 7.20
CA PRO A 505 8.56 1.82 7.81
C PRO A 505 9.24 2.02 9.15
N ILE A 506 9.32 0.96 9.98
CA ILE A 506 10.05 1.00 11.25
C ILE A 506 11.54 1.34 11.08
N LEU A 507 12.18 0.94 9.98
CA LEU A 507 13.58 1.27 9.69
C LEU A 507 13.71 2.65 9.05
N ARG A 508 12.78 2.99 8.15
CA ARG A 508 12.79 4.28 7.44
C ARG A 508 12.52 5.47 8.36
N THR A 509 11.76 5.28 9.42
CA THR A 509 11.45 6.31 10.44
C THR A 509 12.47 6.36 11.57
N THR A 510 13.68 5.88 11.31
CA THR A 510 14.79 5.85 12.26
C THR A 510 16.11 6.20 11.59
N HIS A 511 17.10 6.59 12.39
CA HIS A 511 18.47 6.81 11.94
C HIS A 511 19.46 5.92 12.67
N LEU A 512 20.56 5.61 12.01
CA LEU A 512 21.62 4.74 12.55
C LEU A 512 22.47 5.49 13.55
N GLN A 513 22.74 4.87 14.71
CA GLN A 513 23.64 5.36 15.74
C GLN A 513 24.67 4.29 16.12
N GLY A 514 25.94 4.65 16.11
CA GLY A 514 27.03 3.85 16.68
C GLY A 514 27.34 4.25 18.12
N VAL A 515 27.50 3.26 19.01
CA VAL A 515 27.90 3.47 20.40
C VAL A 515 29.14 2.65 20.72
N ALA A 516 30.14 3.29 21.30
CA ALA A 516 31.39 2.64 21.76
C ALA A 516 31.53 2.80 23.27
N ILE A 517 31.62 1.69 23.98
CA ILE A 517 31.75 1.66 25.43
C ILE A 517 33.07 0.95 25.79
N SER A 518 33.90 1.64 26.57
CA SER A 518 35.11 1.09 27.22
C SER A 518 34.92 1.18 28.72
N HIS A 519 35.01 0.07 29.44
CA HIS A 519 34.93 0.06 30.89
C HIS A 519 36.17 0.66 31.56
N HIS A 520 37.29 0.67 30.84
CA HIS A 520 38.52 1.32 31.30
C HIS A 520 38.87 2.47 30.38
N PRO A 521 39.13 3.67 30.90
CA PRO A 521 39.61 4.78 30.10
C PRO A 521 40.85 4.40 29.28
N GLN A 522 40.80 4.66 28.00
CA GLN A 522 41.94 4.48 27.09
C GLN A 522 42.51 5.86 26.78
N PRO A 523 43.82 6.04 26.82
CA PRO A 523 44.42 7.29 26.38
C PRO A 523 44.12 7.53 24.90
N PRO A 524 43.93 8.78 24.48
CA PRO A 524 43.73 9.11 23.06
C PRO A 524 44.91 8.57 22.25
N ARG A 525 44.66 7.64 21.34
CA ARG A 525 45.67 7.14 20.41
C ARG A 525 45.55 7.97 19.13
N HIS A 526 46.43 8.97 19.00
CA HIS A 526 46.68 9.58 17.70
C HIS A 526 47.53 8.57 16.89
N ARG A 527 46.96 7.98 15.89
CA ARG A 527 47.70 7.21 14.88
C ARG A 527 48.00 8.10 13.69
#